data_cc3f3bc6b2c6b9454caa456f03567c2f
#
_entry.id   cc3f3bc6b2c6b9454caa456f03567c2f
#
_cell.length_a   1.000
_cell.length_b   1.000
_cell.length_c   1.000
_cell.angle_alpha   90.00
_cell.angle_beta   90.00
_cell.angle_gamma   90.00
#
_symmetry.space_group_name_H-M   'P 1'
#
loop_
_entity.id
_entity.type
_entity.pdbx_description
1 polymer ?
#
loop_
_entity_poly.entity_id
_entity_poly.type
_entity_poly.pdbx_seq_one_letter_code
_entity_poly.pdbx_strand_id
1 'polypeptide(L)'
;MRLTLSCALLASALLCLSACNKAESPEKVQEDVAKAQSKAADENAKADQKVKQVEAEAPKDRADALAKVADKNVDAIADSAVTQAEGETKIALAKCQALEGDAQKACKDEANAHLDAVRTKAKAAKSE
;
A
#
# COMPACT_ATOMS: atom_id res chain seq x y z
N MET A 1 -30.15 -4.42 -12.51
CA MET A 1 -29.55 -5.68 -12.06
C MET A 1 -28.90 -5.45 -10.71
N ARG A 2 -29.51 -5.96 -9.64
CA ARG A 2 -29.02 -5.83 -8.26
C ARG A 2 -28.16 -7.05 -7.97
N LEU A 3 -26.85 -6.88 -7.87
CA LEU A 3 -25.96 -7.94 -7.33
C LEU A 3 -25.99 -7.83 -5.80
N THR A 4 -26.72 -8.73 -5.19
CA THR A 4 -26.64 -9.02 -3.76
C THR A 4 -25.40 -9.85 -3.49
N LEU A 5 -24.35 -9.24 -2.97
CA LEU A 5 -23.18 -9.96 -2.45
C LEU A 5 -23.57 -10.57 -1.10
N SER A 6 -23.85 -11.88 -1.11
CA SER A 6 -24.02 -12.68 0.11
C SER A 6 -22.66 -12.86 0.78
N CYS A 7 -22.45 -12.18 1.91
CA CYS A 7 -21.37 -12.47 2.86
C CYS A 7 -21.69 -13.79 3.56
N ALA A 8 -21.11 -14.90 3.10
CA ALA A 8 -21.13 -16.15 3.82
C ALA A 8 -20.14 -16.10 4.98
N LEU A 9 -20.68 -16.00 6.18
CA LEU A 9 -19.99 -16.22 7.45
C LEU A 9 -19.55 -17.67 7.53
N LEU A 10 -18.28 -17.95 7.31
CA LEU A 10 -17.63 -19.19 7.69
C LEU A 10 -17.01 -19.00 9.06
N ALA A 11 -17.80 -19.32 10.07
CA ALA A 11 -17.31 -19.62 11.41
C ALA A 11 -16.63 -20.98 11.36
N SER A 12 -15.31 -21.02 11.28
CA SER A 12 -14.52 -22.25 11.41
C SER A 12 -13.70 -22.20 12.67
N ALA A 13 -13.98 -23.22 13.47
CA ALA A 13 -13.53 -23.60 14.77
C ALA A 13 -12.06 -23.38 15.07
N LEU A 14 -11.85 -22.86 16.28
CA LEU A 14 -10.62 -22.90 17.06
C LEU A 14 -10.04 -24.32 17.12
N LEU A 15 -8.79 -24.43 16.71
CA LEU A 15 -7.90 -25.44 17.21
C LEU A 15 -6.66 -24.71 17.74
N CYS A 16 -6.61 -24.60 19.05
CA CYS A 16 -5.47 -24.12 19.81
C CYS A 16 -4.29 -25.07 19.61
N LEU A 17 -3.27 -24.59 18.91
CA LEU A 17 -1.92 -25.11 19.02
C LEU A 17 -1.07 -23.96 19.53
N SER A 18 -0.78 -24.02 20.81
CA SER A 18 0.07 -23.10 21.56
C SER A 18 1.53 -23.21 21.09
N ALA A 19 1.86 -22.44 20.07
CA ALA A 19 3.24 -22.04 19.82
C ALA A 19 3.39 -20.64 20.41
N CYS A 20 4.25 -20.47 21.40
CA CYS A 20 4.45 -19.27 22.21
C CYS A 20 5.09 -18.13 21.39
N ASN A 21 4.33 -17.54 20.50
CA ASN A 21 4.53 -16.18 20.05
C ASN A 21 3.31 -15.41 20.54
N LYS A 22 3.46 -14.63 21.60
CA LYS A 22 2.35 -13.85 22.16
C LYS A 22 1.86 -12.88 21.08
N ALA A 23 0.61 -13.01 20.68
CA ALA A 23 -0.05 -11.96 19.92
C ALA A 23 0.05 -10.64 20.68
N GLU A 24 0.25 -9.54 19.97
CA GLU A 24 0.19 -8.21 20.57
C GLU A 24 -1.21 -7.93 21.10
N SER A 25 -1.28 -7.14 22.17
CA SER A 25 -2.58 -6.78 22.72
C SER A 25 -3.42 -6.04 21.67
N PRO A 26 -4.76 -6.22 21.63
CA PRO A 26 -5.62 -5.53 20.67
C PRO A 26 -5.45 -4.02 20.70
N GLU A 27 -5.18 -3.44 21.86
CA GLU A 27 -4.94 -2.00 22.04
C GLU A 27 -3.66 -1.56 21.34
N LYS A 28 -2.58 -2.32 21.48
CA LYS A 28 -1.32 -2.02 20.80
C LYS A 28 -1.44 -2.15 19.29
N VAL A 29 -2.14 -3.16 18.81
CA VAL A 29 -2.42 -3.33 17.37
C VAL A 29 -3.20 -2.14 16.84
N GLN A 30 -4.23 -1.66 17.56
CA GLN A 30 -5.00 -0.48 17.16
C GLN A 30 -4.14 0.78 17.12
N GLU A 31 -3.27 0.97 18.11
CA GLU A 31 -2.34 2.10 18.14
C GLU A 31 -1.36 2.05 16.95
N ASP A 32 -0.79 0.89 16.67
CA ASP A 32 0.16 0.72 15.57
C ASP A 32 -0.51 0.88 14.20
N VAL A 33 -1.75 0.40 14.05
CA VAL A 33 -2.56 0.67 12.85
C VAL A 33 -2.84 2.16 12.69
N ALA A 34 -3.24 2.85 13.74
CA ALA A 34 -3.50 4.29 13.68
C ALA A 34 -2.25 5.09 13.31
N LYS A 35 -1.09 4.76 13.90
CA LYS A 35 0.20 5.36 13.53
C LYS A 35 0.58 5.08 12.08
N ALA A 36 0.40 3.85 11.61
CA ALA A 36 0.68 3.48 10.23
C ALA A 36 -0.23 4.22 9.24
N GLN A 37 -1.52 4.36 9.56
CA GLN A 37 -2.47 5.12 8.74
C GLN A 37 -2.11 6.60 8.66
N SER A 38 -1.77 7.24 9.79
CA SER A 38 -1.36 8.65 9.81
C SER A 38 -0.11 8.86 8.95
N LYS A 39 0.89 7.99 9.12
CA LYS A 39 2.12 8.08 8.33
C LYS A 39 1.89 7.84 6.83
N ALA A 40 1.03 6.90 6.49
CA ALA A 40 0.65 6.65 5.10
C ALA A 40 -0.07 7.86 4.48
N ALA A 41 -0.97 8.52 5.23
CA ALA A 41 -1.66 9.73 4.77
C ALA A 41 -0.67 10.87 4.49
N ASP A 42 0.31 11.09 5.37
CA ASP A 42 1.33 12.12 5.19
C ASP A 42 2.24 11.82 3.98
N GLU A 43 2.63 10.56 3.80
CA GLU A 43 3.46 10.14 2.68
C GLU A 43 2.70 10.28 1.34
N ASN A 44 1.42 9.93 1.30
CA ASN A 44 0.57 10.12 0.14
C ASN A 44 0.35 11.60 -0.20
N ALA A 45 0.10 12.45 0.80
CA ALA A 45 -0.04 13.89 0.59
C ALA A 45 1.23 14.51 -0.03
N LYS A 46 2.42 14.06 0.41
CA LYS A 46 3.69 14.50 -0.18
C LYS A 46 3.88 14.00 -1.62
N ALA A 47 3.45 12.77 -1.91
CA ALA A 47 3.50 12.23 -3.26
C ALA A 47 2.57 13.00 -4.21
N ASP A 48 1.34 13.29 -3.78
CA ASP A 48 0.38 14.09 -4.54
C ASP A 48 0.89 15.51 -4.81
N GLN A 49 1.57 16.12 -3.83
CA GLN A 49 2.20 17.43 -4.04
C GLN A 49 3.28 17.37 -5.13
N LYS A 50 4.10 16.31 -5.17
CA LYS A 50 5.10 16.13 -6.24
C LYS A 50 4.44 15.98 -7.61
N VAL A 51 3.36 15.21 -7.72
CA VAL A 51 2.58 15.09 -8.96
C VAL A 51 2.08 16.46 -9.41
N LYS A 52 1.45 17.23 -8.51
CA LYS A 52 0.95 18.59 -8.81
C LYS A 52 2.06 19.55 -9.21
N GLN A 53 3.24 19.46 -8.60
CA GLN A 53 4.39 20.28 -8.99
C GLN A 53 4.84 19.97 -10.42
N VAL A 54 4.96 18.68 -10.78
CA VAL A 54 5.31 18.25 -12.13
C VAL A 54 4.28 18.74 -13.14
N GLU A 55 2.98 18.66 -12.81
CA GLU A 55 1.90 19.17 -13.66
C GLU A 55 1.92 20.70 -13.83
N ALA A 56 2.33 21.44 -12.79
CA ALA A 56 2.37 22.91 -12.80
C ALA A 56 3.59 23.49 -13.55
N GLU A 57 4.69 22.75 -13.62
CA GLU A 57 5.91 23.18 -14.30
C GLU A 57 5.85 23.07 -15.85
N ALA A 58 4.73 22.61 -16.37
CA ALA A 58 4.52 22.11 -17.70
C ALA A 58 4.16 23.06 -18.86
N PRO A 59 4.35 24.37 -18.90
CA PRO A 59 4.24 25.01 -20.20
C PRO A 59 5.28 26.10 -20.50
N LYS A 60 6.40 25.77 -21.11
CA LYS A 60 7.18 26.85 -21.73
C LYS A 60 7.69 26.57 -23.15
N ASP A 61 7.75 25.35 -23.63
CA ASP A 61 8.09 25.04 -25.03
C ASP A 61 7.35 23.78 -25.50
N ARG A 62 6.36 23.99 -26.38
CA ARG A 62 5.22 23.08 -26.56
C ARG A 62 5.48 21.67 -27.10
N ALA A 63 6.50 21.39 -27.84
CA ALA A 63 6.70 20.06 -28.43
C ALA A 63 7.70 19.19 -27.66
N ASP A 64 8.87 19.71 -27.35
CA ASP A 64 9.88 19.01 -26.53
C ASP A 64 9.48 18.98 -25.06
N ALA A 65 8.70 19.99 -24.62
CA ALA A 65 8.14 20.03 -23.29
C ALA A 65 7.07 18.94 -23.06
N LEU A 66 6.23 18.64 -24.06
CA LEU A 66 5.18 17.61 -23.94
C LEU A 66 5.78 16.21 -23.74
N ALA A 67 6.84 15.85 -24.45
CA ALA A 67 7.51 14.58 -24.25
C ALA A 67 8.15 14.50 -22.85
N LYS A 68 8.90 15.53 -22.45
CA LYS A 68 9.50 15.59 -21.10
C LYS A 68 8.48 15.64 -19.97
N VAL A 69 7.31 16.21 -20.22
CA VAL A 69 6.20 16.24 -19.26
C VAL A 69 5.54 14.88 -19.16
N ALA A 70 5.35 14.18 -20.30
CA ALA A 70 4.82 12.83 -20.30
C ALA A 70 5.73 11.90 -19.48
N ASP A 71 7.03 11.93 -19.72
CA ASP A 71 8.01 11.12 -18.96
C ASP A 71 7.99 11.46 -17.46
N LYS A 72 8.03 12.76 -17.12
CA LYS A 72 7.98 13.19 -15.72
C LYS A 72 6.65 12.83 -15.05
N ASN A 73 5.53 12.87 -15.77
CA ASN A 73 4.24 12.46 -15.25
C ASN A 73 4.20 10.95 -14.99
N VAL A 74 4.73 10.15 -15.91
CA VAL A 74 4.83 8.70 -15.73
C VAL A 74 5.67 8.38 -14.50
N ASP A 75 6.82 9.03 -14.35
CA ASP A 75 7.69 8.86 -13.17
C ASP A 75 6.97 9.25 -11.87
N ALA A 76 6.32 10.43 -11.85
CA ALA A 76 5.61 10.91 -10.68
C ALA A 76 4.42 10.01 -10.29
N ILE A 77 3.67 9.52 -11.28
CA ILE A 77 2.56 8.58 -11.06
C ILE A 77 3.09 7.24 -10.53
N ALA A 78 4.17 6.74 -11.11
CA ALA A 78 4.80 5.49 -10.66
C ALA A 78 5.33 5.62 -9.21
N ASP A 79 5.98 6.73 -8.86
CA ASP A 79 6.46 6.99 -7.50
C ASP A 79 5.31 7.16 -6.50
N SER A 80 4.23 7.82 -6.90
CA SER A 80 3.01 7.95 -6.10
C SER A 80 2.39 6.58 -5.80
N ALA A 81 2.27 5.73 -6.82
CA ALA A 81 1.73 4.37 -6.66
C ALA A 81 2.58 3.52 -5.69
N VAL A 82 3.91 3.63 -5.76
CA VAL A 82 4.81 2.94 -4.82
C VAL A 82 4.64 3.47 -3.40
N THR A 83 4.59 4.79 -3.23
CA THR A 83 4.40 5.44 -1.92
C THR A 83 3.08 5.01 -1.28
N GLN A 84 2.00 4.96 -2.06
CA GLN A 84 0.71 4.49 -1.58
C GLN A 84 0.77 3.02 -1.17
N ALA A 85 1.34 2.14 -2.00
CA ALA A 85 1.48 0.72 -1.69
C ALA A 85 2.36 0.48 -0.45
N GLU A 86 3.38 1.28 -0.22
CA GLU A 86 4.20 1.23 1.01
C GLU A 86 3.37 1.60 2.24
N GLY A 87 2.51 2.62 2.13
CA GLY A 87 1.59 3.00 3.19
C GLY A 87 0.59 1.89 3.51
N GLU A 88 -0.05 1.34 2.49
CA GLU A 88 -1.00 0.22 2.62
C GLU A 88 -0.34 -1.01 3.24
N THR A 89 0.89 -1.33 2.82
CA THR A 89 1.68 -2.44 3.36
C THR A 89 1.99 -2.23 4.84
N LYS A 90 2.37 -1.02 5.27
CA LYS A 90 2.60 -0.72 6.70
C LYS A 90 1.34 -0.95 7.53
N ILE A 91 0.17 -0.54 7.01
CA ILE A 91 -1.12 -0.77 7.66
C ILE A 91 -1.45 -2.26 7.72
N ALA A 92 -1.23 -2.99 6.62
CA ALA A 92 -1.45 -4.44 6.56
C ALA A 92 -0.54 -5.18 7.55
N LEU A 93 0.76 -4.85 7.58
CA LEU A 93 1.72 -5.45 8.51
C LEU A 93 1.35 -5.19 9.98
N ALA A 94 0.85 -3.98 10.30
CA ALA A 94 0.36 -3.68 11.63
C ALA A 94 -0.86 -4.54 12.00
N LYS A 95 -1.78 -4.76 11.08
CA LYS A 95 -2.92 -5.67 11.28
C LYS A 95 -2.49 -7.13 11.44
N CYS A 96 -1.45 -7.58 10.71
CA CYS A 96 -0.92 -8.93 10.85
C CYS A 96 -0.36 -9.22 12.25
N GLN A 97 -0.03 -8.21 13.04
CA GLN A 97 0.43 -8.39 14.43
C GLN A 97 -0.64 -8.96 15.36
N ALA A 98 -1.92 -8.86 14.98
CA ALA A 98 -3.02 -9.47 15.71
C ALA A 98 -3.12 -11.00 15.50
N LEU A 99 -2.37 -11.55 14.56
CA LEU A 99 -2.32 -12.97 14.24
C LEU A 99 -1.11 -13.64 14.89
N GLU A 100 -1.15 -14.98 14.98
CA GLU A 100 -0.07 -15.78 15.53
C GLU A 100 0.40 -16.88 14.56
N GLY A 101 1.62 -17.36 14.75
CA GLY A 101 2.17 -18.51 14.04
C GLY A 101 2.15 -18.36 12.51
N ASP A 102 1.74 -19.41 11.82
CA ASP A 102 1.74 -19.47 10.35
C ASP A 102 0.77 -18.46 9.73
N ALA A 103 -0.35 -18.15 10.40
CA ALA A 103 -1.30 -17.14 9.92
C ALA A 103 -0.67 -15.74 9.91
N GLN A 104 0.10 -15.38 10.91
CA GLN A 104 0.82 -14.11 10.96
C GLN A 104 1.87 -14.05 9.85
N LYS A 105 2.62 -15.14 9.65
CA LYS A 105 3.63 -15.20 8.59
C LYS A 105 2.99 -15.06 7.21
N ALA A 106 1.96 -15.84 6.91
CA ALA A 106 1.25 -15.77 5.63
C ALA A 106 0.70 -14.37 5.35
N CYS A 107 0.11 -13.71 6.36
CA CYS A 107 -0.37 -12.35 6.25
C CYS A 107 0.76 -11.36 5.88
N LYS A 108 1.92 -11.46 6.53
CA LYS A 108 3.08 -10.61 6.23
C LYS A 108 3.65 -10.87 4.84
N ASP A 109 3.73 -12.13 4.44
CA ASP A 109 4.23 -12.53 3.12
C ASP A 109 3.32 -11.97 2.01
N GLU A 110 1.99 -12.05 2.17
CA GLU A 110 1.02 -11.48 1.25
C GLU A 110 1.15 -9.94 1.13
N ALA A 111 1.26 -9.24 2.26
CA ALA A 111 1.42 -7.79 2.27
C ALA A 111 2.70 -7.36 1.55
N ASN A 112 3.81 -8.06 1.75
CA ASN A 112 5.07 -7.78 1.08
C ASN A 112 5.02 -8.11 -0.43
N ALA A 113 4.41 -9.23 -0.80
CA ALA A 113 4.24 -9.62 -2.20
C ALA A 113 3.42 -8.59 -3.00
N HIS A 114 2.40 -7.99 -2.38
CA HIS A 114 1.64 -6.90 -2.99
C HIS A 114 2.53 -5.68 -3.28
N LEU A 115 3.34 -5.25 -2.32
CA LEU A 115 4.27 -4.12 -2.50
C LEU A 115 5.28 -4.40 -3.62
N ASP A 116 5.85 -5.61 -3.66
CA ASP A 116 6.82 -5.97 -4.68
C ASP A 116 6.20 -6.00 -6.09
N ALA A 117 4.94 -6.42 -6.20
CA ALA A 117 4.21 -6.38 -7.47
C ALA A 117 4.00 -4.93 -7.95
N VAL A 118 3.64 -4.00 -7.05
CA VAL A 118 3.51 -2.57 -7.40
C VAL A 118 4.84 -1.96 -7.81
N ARG A 119 5.91 -2.23 -7.06
CA ARG A 119 7.26 -1.76 -7.40
C ARG A 119 7.73 -2.26 -8.77
N THR A 120 7.45 -3.50 -9.09
CA THR A 120 7.79 -4.07 -10.39
C THR A 120 7.04 -3.39 -11.52
N LYS A 121 5.74 -3.13 -11.37
CA LYS A 121 4.93 -2.38 -12.34
C LYS A 121 5.41 -0.95 -12.51
N ALA A 122 5.69 -0.26 -11.39
CA ALA A 122 6.20 1.10 -11.42
C ALA A 122 7.55 1.19 -12.15
N LYS A 123 8.43 0.23 -11.92
CA LYS A 123 9.72 0.15 -12.62
C LYS A 123 9.56 -0.12 -14.11
N ALA A 124 8.65 -1.00 -14.51
CA ALA A 124 8.36 -1.26 -15.91
C ALA A 124 7.82 -0.01 -16.63
N ALA A 125 6.89 0.72 -15.99
CA ALA A 125 6.34 1.95 -16.55
C ALA A 125 7.38 3.05 -16.79
N LYS A 126 8.44 3.12 -15.98
CA LYS A 126 9.54 4.08 -16.14
C LYS A 126 10.55 3.68 -17.21
N SER A 127 10.49 2.48 -17.73
CA SER A 127 11.45 1.94 -18.71
C SER A 127 10.92 1.95 -20.16
N GLU A 128 9.68 2.36 -20.38
CA GLU A 128 9.05 2.55 -21.69
C GLU A 128 9.21 3.98 -22.18
#